data_a6e69b180cb53fde0c9240d381130f03
#
_entry.id   a6e69b180cb53fde0c9240d381130f03
#
_cell.length_a   1.000
_cell.length_b   1.000
_cell.length_c   1.000
_cell.angle_alpha   90.00
_cell.angle_beta   90.00
_cell.angle_gamma   90.00
#
_symmetry.space_group_name_H-M   'P 1'
#
loop_
_entity.id
_entity.type
_entity.pdbx_description
1 polymer ?
#
loop_
_entity_poly.entity_id
_entity_poly.type
_entity_poly.pdbx_seq_one_letter_code
_entity_poly.pdbx_strand_id
1 'polypeptide(L)'
;REARAPDDPGEQTESVRKMLLAFSRDLRVVMLRLASRLQTLRFYAVSKRPVSPSIAHEALHVFAPLANRLGIWQFKWELEDLAFRFLEPETYKEVAQLLDEKRIERELYVEQLRTSVESALRAQSISATVQGRPKHIYSIVKKMRGKSLAFEQLFDLRALRVVVPTVKDCYQALSWVHSHFTPQVEEF
;
A
#
# COMPACT_ATOMS: atom_id res chain seq x y z
N ARG A 1 9.16 -10.98 -36.58
CA ARG A 1 8.81 -11.44 -35.22
C ARG A 1 7.78 -10.45 -34.70
N GLU A 2 6.53 -10.84 -34.76
CA GLU A 2 5.39 -10.07 -34.28
C GLU A 2 5.53 -9.81 -32.77
N ALA A 3 5.37 -8.54 -32.39
CA ALA A 3 5.24 -8.13 -31.03
C ALA A 3 3.95 -8.75 -30.46
N ARG A 4 4.10 -9.67 -29.54
CA ARG A 4 3.00 -10.33 -28.83
C ARG A 4 2.22 -9.24 -28.08
N ALA A 5 0.92 -9.16 -28.32
CA ALA A 5 0.01 -8.22 -27.69
C ALA A 5 0.06 -8.34 -26.16
N PRO A 6 -0.16 -7.23 -25.40
CA PRO A 6 -0.11 -7.27 -23.94
C PRO A 6 -1.30 -8.05 -23.39
N ASP A 7 -0.97 -9.07 -22.62
CA ASP A 7 -1.77 -9.73 -21.58
C ASP A 7 -3.23 -10.08 -21.91
N ASP A 8 -3.40 -11.29 -22.44
CA ASP A 8 -4.70 -11.98 -22.40
C ASP A 8 -5.08 -12.19 -20.91
N PRO A 9 -6.28 -11.73 -20.49
CA PRO A 9 -6.81 -11.99 -19.13
C PRO A 9 -6.79 -13.48 -18.75
N GLY A 10 -6.83 -14.38 -19.73
CA GLY A 10 -6.69 -15.82 -19.56
C GLY A 10 -5.30 -16.27 -19.08
N GLU A 11 -4.23 -15.69 -19.61
CA GLU A 11 -2.85 -16.01 -19.21
C GLU A 11 -2.54 -15.56 -17.78
N GLN A 12 -3.06 -14.39 -17.37
CA GLN A 12 -2.94 -13.91 -15.99
C GLN A 12 -3.70 -14.80 -15.00
N THR A 13 -4.90 -15.22 -15.36
CA THR A 13 -5.72 -16.13 -14.55
C THR A 13 -5.05 -17.49 -14.40
N GLU A 14 -4.43 -18.01 -15.46
CA GLU A 14 -3.72 -19.29 -15.44
C GLU A 14 -2.41 -19.22 -14.64
N SER A 15 -1.66 -18.12 -14.71
CA SER A 15 -0.49 -17.86 -13.87
C SER A 15 -0.85 -17.80 -12.38
N VAL A 16 -1.92 -17.10 -12.04
CA VAL A 16 -2.45 -17.05 -10.67
C VAL A 16 -2.91 -18.44 -10.21
N ARG A 17 -3.58 -19.19 -11.08
CA ARG A 17 -4.03 -20.54 -10.78
C ARG A 17 -2.87 -21.51 -10.54
N LYS A 18 -1.86 -21.52 -11.40
CA LYS A 18 -0.64 -22.34 -11.22
C LYS A 18 0.09 -21.97 -9.95
N MET A 19 0.12 -20.67 -9.62
CA MET A 19 0.71 -20.20 -8.39
C MET A 19 -0.12 -20.62 -7.18
N LEU A 20 -1.45 -20.55 -7.21
CA LEU A 20 -2.34 -21.03 -6.15
C LEU A 20 -2.22 -22.55 -5.95
N LEU A 21 -2.01 -23.32 -7.02
CA LEU A 21 -1.75 -24.76 -6.94
C LEU A 21 -0.37 -25.07 -6.34
N ALA A 22 0.65 -24.25 -6.62
CA ALA A 22 1.94 -24.33 -5.95
C ALA A 22 1.86 -23.97 -4.47
N PHE A 23 0.97 -23.06 -4.08
CA PHE A 23 0.67 -22.70 -2.69
C PHE A 23 0.17 -23.87 -1.84
N SER A 24 -0.68 -24.69 -2.42
CA SER A 24 -1.25 -25.83 -1.69
C SER A 24 -0.20 -26.85 -1.25
N ARG A 25 1.01 -26.76 -1.79
CA ARG A 25 2.10 -27.70 -1.50
C ARG A 25 3.10 -27.20 -0.47
N ASP A 26 3.53 -25.94 -0.55
CA ASP A 26 4.49 -25.38 0.42
C ASP A 26 4.51 -23.84 0.41
N LEU A 27 4.02 -23.24 1.49
CA LEU A 27 4.01 -21.80 1.68
C LEU A 27 5.41 -21.17 1.65
N ARG A 28 6.46 -21.90 2.07
CA ARG A 28 7.84 -21.42 2.06
C ARG A 28 8.32 -21.08 0.66
N VAL A 29 7.92 -21.88 -0.34
CA VAL A 29 8.26 -21.63 -1.76
C VAL A 29 7.69 -20.31 -2.22
N VAL A 30 6.48 -19.97 -1.79
CA VAL A 30 5.82 -18.73 -2.13
C VAL A 30 6.52 -17.55 -1.48
N MET A 31 6.86 -17.66 -0.20
CA MET A 31 7.60 -16.64 0.53
C MET A 31 8.95 -16.35 -0.15
N LEU A 32 9.67 -17.39 -0.55
CA LEU A 32 10.92 -17.26 -1.29
C LEU A 32 10.74 -16.55 -2.64
N ARG A 33 9.67 -16.89 -3.38
CA ARG A 33 9.36 -16.23 -4.65
C ARG A 33 8.98 -14.76 -4.48
N LEU A 34 8.16 -14.43 -3.48
CA LEU A 34 7.83 -13.04 -3.14
C LEU A 34 9.09 -12.25 -2.79
N ALA A 35 9.94 -12.78 -1.91
CA ALA A 35 11.19 -12.16 -1.52
C ALA A 35 12.15 -11.98 -2.71
N SER A 36 12.30 -13.00 -3.54
CA SER A 36 13.13 -12.95 -4.76
C SER A 36 12.63 -11.90 -5.75
N ARG A 37 11.31 -11.83 -6.01
CA ARG A 37 10.73 -10.83 -6.90
C ARG A 37 10.94 -9.41 -6.36
N LEU A 38 10.71 -9.21 -5.07
CA LEU A 38 10.92 -7.94 -4.42
C LEU A 38 12.41 -7.51 -4.52
N GLN A 39 13.32 -8.42 -4.23
CA GLN A 39 14.76 -8.14 -4.33
C GLN A 39 15.20 -7.84 -5.77
N THR A 40 14.60 -8.50 -6.76
CA THR A 40 14.83 -8.21 -8.18
C THR A 40 14.46 -6.78 -8.52
N LEU A 41 13.25 -6.33 -8.13
CA LEU A 41 12.80 -4.95 -8.39
C LEU A 41 13.65 -3.92 -7.64
N ARG A 42 14.05 -4.19 -6.38
CA ARG A 42 14.97 -3.35 -5.61
C ARG A 42 16.31 -3.19 -6.33
N PHE A 43 16.87 -4.27 -6.83
CA PHE A 43 18.12 -4.26 -7.58
C PHE A 43 18.03 -3.34 -8.80
N TYR A 44 16.98 -3.49 -9.61
CA TYR A 44 16.77 -2.63 -10.78
C TYR A 44 16.55 -1.17 -10.39
N ALA A 45 15.83 -0.90 -9.30
CA ALA A 45 15.59 0.46 -8.83
C ALA A 45 16.87 1.17 -8.37
N VAL A 46 17.79 0.45 -7.70
CA VAL A 46 19.06 0.99 -7.22
C VAL A 46 20.09 1.10 -8.36
N SER A 47 20.19 0.07 -9.20
CA SER A 47 21.16 0.03 -10.31
C SER A 47 20.78 0.93 -11.49
N LYS A 48 19.57 1.52 -11.48
CA LYS A 48 19.01 2.34 -12.57
C LYS A 48 19.00 1.62 -13.93
N ARG A 49 19.01 0.29 -13.92
CA ARG A 49 18.91 -0.52 -15.14
C ARG A 49 17.45 -0.66 -15.56
N PRO A 50 17.17 -0.75 -16.88
CA PRO A 50 15.83 -1.01 -17.36
C PRO A 50 15.38 -2.40 -16.91
N VAL A 51 14.15 -2.50 -16.42
CA VAL A 51 13.50 -3.77 -16.11
C VAL A 51 12.61 -4.19 -17.27
N SER A 52 12.50 -5.49 -17.51
CA SER A 52 11.52 -5.99 -18.48
C SER A 52 10.10 -5.63 -18.02
N PRO A 53 9.25 -5.05 -18.89
CA PRO A 53 7.86 -4.74 -18.54
C PRO A 53 7.09 -5.94 -17.97
N SER A 54 7.34 -7.15 -18.49
CA SER A 54 6.71 -8.37 -17.99
C SER A 54 7.01 -8.64 -16.51
N ILE A 55 8.24 -8.37 -16.04
CA ILE A 55 8.62 -8.53 -14.63
C ILE A 55 7.84 -7.55 -13.75
N ALA A 56 7.68 -6.30 -14.19
CA ALA A 56 6.95 -5.28 -13.46
C ALA A 56 5.43 -5.57 -13.46
N HIS A 57 4.85 -5.96 -14.61
CA HIS A 57 3.45 -6.36 -14.71
C HIS A 57 3.14 -7.56 -13.80
N GLU A 58 3.98 -8.59 -13.84
CA GLU A 58 3.83 -9.76 -12.99
C GLU A 58 3.92 -9.41 -11.49
N ALA A 59 4.83 -8.50 -11.12
CA ALA A 59 4.94 -8.02 -9.76
C ALA A 59 3.66 -7.30 -9.30
N LEU A 60 3.08 -6.44 -10.16
CA LEU A 60 1.90 -5.65 -9.85
C LEU A 60 0.62 -6.49 -9.82
N HIS A 61 0.44 -7.39 -10.80
CA HIS A 61 -0.83 -8.09 -11.01
C HIS A 61 -0.87 -9.50 -10.41
N VAL A 62 0.27 -10.09 -10.07
CA VAL A 62 0.35 -11.44 -9.50
C VAL A 62 0.95 -11.42 -8.09
N PHE A 63 2.17 -10.93 -7.93
CA PHE A 63 2.88 -11.03 -6.64
C PHE A 63 2.33 -10.09 -5.57
N ALA A 64 1.95 -8.86 -5.91
CA ALA A 64 1.38 -7.93 -4.94
C ALA A 64 -0.01 -8.37 -4.44
N PRO A 65 -0.97 -8.78 -5.28
CA PRO A 65 -2.22 -9.41 -4.83
C PRO A 65 -2.00 -10.65 -3.96
N LEU A 66 -0.98 -11.41 -4.27
CA LEU A 66 -0.59 -12.59 -3.52
C LEU A 66 -0.11 -12.23 -2.12
N ALA A 67 0.82 -11.30 -2.01
CA ALA A 67 1.28 -10.76 -0.73
C ALA A 67 0.12 -10.19 0.10
N ASN A 68 -0.85 -9.53 -0.57
CA ASN A 68 -2.07 -9.04 0.06
C ASN A 68 -2.89 -10.16 0.71
N ARG A 69 -3.14 -11.25 -0.01
CA ARG A 69 -3.90 -12.40 0.50
C ARG A 69 -3.20 -13.12 1.66
N LEU A 70 -1.87 -13.10 1.67
CA LEU A 70 -1.06 -13.65 2.76
C LEU A 70 -0.94 -12.71 3.97
N GLY A 71 -1.49 -11.49 3.88
CA GLY A 71 -1.37 -10.48 4.93
C GLY A 71 0.02 -9.86 5.05
N ILE A 72 0.89 -10.05 4.06
CA ILE A 72 2.25 -9.50 4.04
C ILE A 72 2.20 -8.10 3.40
N TRP A 73 1.60 -7.16 4.11
CA TRP A 73 1.32 -5.82 3.62
C TRP A 73 2.56 -5.05 3.17
N GLN A 74 3.69 -5.21 3.87
CA GLN A 74 4.95 -4.55 3.52
C GLN A 74 5.42 -4.97 2.13
N PHE A 75 5.39 -6.27 1.83
CA PHE A 75 5.77 -6.78 0.50
C PHE A 75 4.80 -6.31 -0.57
N LYS A 76 3.48 -6.34 -0.27
CA LYS A 76 2.46 -5.84 -1.20
C LYS A 76 2.75 -4.41 -1.63
N TRP A 77 2.88 -3.50 -0.68
CA TRP A 77 3.05 -2.09 -0.97
C TRP A 77 4.35 -1.80 -1.72
N GLU A 78 5.44 -2.44 -1.32
CA GLU A 78 6.73 -2.23 -1.97
C GLU A 78 6.76 -2.81 -3.39
N LEU A 79 6.16 -3.98 -3.61
CA LEU A 79 6.00 -4.56 -4.94
C LEU A 79 5.15 -3.66 -5.85
N GLU A 80 4.04 -3.13 -5.34
CA GLU A 80 3.17 -2.20 -6.06
C GLU A 80 3.93 -0.93 -6.44
N ASP A 81 4.60 -0.26 -5.51
CA ASP A 81 5.29 1.00 -5.76
C ASP A 81 6.49 0.83 -6.70
N LEU A 82 7.30 -0.21 -6.52
CA LEU A 82 8.43 -0.48 -7.40
C LEU A 82 7.98 -0.86 -8.81
N ALA A 83 6.98 -1.73 -8.94
CA ALA A 83 6.44 -2.12 -10.23
C ALA A 83 5.84 -0.91 -10.96
N PHE A 84 5.04 -0.11 -10.27
CA PHE A 84 4.43 1.09 -10.82
C PHE A 84 5.46 2.13 -11.28
N ARG A 85 6.53 2.32 -10.50
CA ARG A 85 7.65 3.19 -10.87
C ARG A 85 8.29 2.80 -12.20
N PHE A 86 8.34 1.50 -12.53
CA PHE A 86 8.89 1.02 -13.80
C PHE A 86 7.88 1.07 -14.94
N LEU A 87 6.61 0.85 -14.66
CA LEU A 87 5.55 0.84 -15.68
C LEU A 87 5.12 2.25 -16.07
N GLU A 88 5.00 3.15 -15.10
CA GLU A 88 4.54 4.52 -15.32
C GLU A 88 5.47 5.52 -14.60
N PRO A 89 6.71 5.66 -15.05
CA PRO A 89 7.72 6.46 -14.36
C PRO A 89 7.36 7.95 -14.23
N GLU A 90 6.67 8.52 -15.22
CA GLU A 90 6.30 9.94 -15.20
C GLU A 90 5.19 10.19 -14.17
N THR A 91 4.12 9.41 -14.19
CA THR A 91 3.04 9.51 -13.18
C THR A 91 3.59 9.26 -11.76
N TYR A 92 4.51 8.30 -11.62
CA TYR A 92 5.18 8.04 -10.34
C TYR A 92 5.93 9.27 -9.83
N LYS A 93 6.72 9.93 -10.69
CA LYS A 93 7.48 11.14 -10.35
C LYS A 93 6.57 12.31 -9.98
N GLU A 94 5.52 12.55 -10.77
CA GLU A 94 4.54 13.61 -10.51
C GLU A 94 3.92 13.47 -9.12
N VAL A 95 3.41 12.29 -8.79
CA VAL A 95 2.79 12.05 -7.48
C VAL A 95 3.83 12.08 -6.35
N ALA A 96 5.04 11.57 -6.59
CA ALA A 96 6.14 11.66 -5.61
C ALA A 96 6.50 13.11 -5.30
N GLN A 97 6.56 13.98 -6.31
CA GLN A 97 6.83 15.40 -6.14
C GLN A 97 5.72 16.10 -5.35
N LEU A 98 4.46 15.88 -5.70
CA LEU A 98 3.31 16.42 -4.97
C LEU A 98 3.30 15.99 -3.50
N LEU A 99 3.69 14.75 -3.22
CA LEU A 99 3.83 14.25 -1.86
C LEU A 99 4.98 14.93 -1.11
N ASP A 100 6.11 15.18 -1.77
CA ASP A 100 7.27 15.80 -1.14
C ASP A 100 7.03 17.29 -0.86
N GLU A 101 6.42 18.01 -1.76
CA GLU A 101 6.04 19.44 -1.58
C GLU A 101 5.19 19.66 -0.32
N LYS A 102 4.28 18.73 -0.02
CA LYS A 102 3.42 18.79 1.17
C LYS A 102 3.96 17.99 2.37
N ARG A 103 5.18 17.49 2.31
CA ARG A 103 5.73 16.57 3.31
C ARG A 103 5.80 17.19 4.70
N ILE A 104 6.37 18.36 4.82
CA ILE A 104 6.57 19.04 6.12
C ILE A 104 5.23 19.35 6.79
N GLU A 105 4.30 19.94 6.03
CA GLU A 105 2.96 20.27 6.54
C GLU A 105 2.22 18.98 7.00
N ARG A 106 2.33 17.92 6.22
CA ARG A 106 1.71 16.64 6.51
C ARG A 106 2.31 15.98 7.76
N GLU A 107 3.64 15.97 7.88
CA GLU A 107 4.34 15.41 9.04
C GLU A 107 3.99 16.15 10.32
N LEU A 108 3.96 17.47 10.31
CA LEU A 108 3.57 18.30 11.45
C LEU A 108 2.11 18.01 11.88
N TYR A 109 1.19 17.97 10.92
CA TYR A 109 -0.22 17.68 11.20
C TYR A 109 -0.39 16.27 11.79
N VAL A 110 0.23 15.27 11.18
CA VAL A 110 0.16 13.87 11.64
C VAL A 110 0.75 13.73 13.05
N GLU A 111 1.85 14.43 13.36
CA GLU A 111 2.47 14.38 14.69
C GLU A 111 1.61 15.06 15.75
N GLN A 112 0.99 16.20 15.47
CA GLN A 112 0.05 16.86 16.36
C GLN A 112 -1.17 15.96 16.63
N LEU A 113 -1.75 15.37 15.58
CA LEU A 113 -2.90 14.49 15.68
C LEU A 113 -2.53 13.19 16.44
N ARG A 114 -1.35 12.62 16.18
CA ARG A 114 -0.82 11.46 16.89
C ARG A 114 -0.77 11.70 18.41
N THR A 115 -0.15 12.81 18.80
CA THR A 115 0.01 13.18 20.22
C THR A 115 -1.36 13.41 20.89
N SER A 116 -2.27 14.07 20.20
CA SER A 116 -3.63 14.33 20.70
C SER A 116 -4.40 13.02 20.91
N VAL A 117 -4.41 12.14 19.93
CA VAL A 117 -5.10 10.84 20.01
C VAL A 117 -4.50 9.96 21.10
N GLU A 118 -3.17 9.87 21.17
CA GLU A 118 -2.47 9.06 22.18
C GLU A 118 -2.77 9.54 23.61
N SER A 119 -2.74 10.85 23.81
CA SER A 119 -3.06 11.46 25.11
C SER A 119 -4.51 11.23 25.51
N ALA A 120 -5.44 11.36 24.58
CA ALA A 120 -6.86 11.15 24.84
C ALA A 120 -7.21 9.69 25.15
N LEU A 121 -6.62 8.74 24.42
CA LEU A 121 -6.80 7.31 24.68
C LEU A 121 -6.20 6.91 26.04
N ARG A 122 -5.04 7.46 26.40
CA ARG A 122 -4.41 7.26 27.71
C ARG A 122 -5.29 7.79 28.84
N ALA A 123 -5.94 8.95 28.66
CA ALA A 123 -6.87 9.50 29.65
C ALA A 123 -8.08 8.59 29.89
N GLN A 124 -8.46 7.77 28.91
CA GLN A 124 -9.50 6.73 29.03
C GLN A 124 -8.97 5.36 29.49
N SER A 125 -7.73 5.30 29.97
CA SER A 125 -7.06 4.06 30.39
C SER A 125 -6.89 3.04 29.24
N ILE A 126 -6.89 3.49 27.99
CA ILE A 126 -6.62 2.65 26.83
C ILE A 126 -5.13 2.74 26.51
N SER A 127 -4.41 1.63 26.68
CA SER A 127 -3.01 1.53 26.25
C SER A 127 -2.96 1.41 24.73
N ALA A 128 -2.47 2.43 24.05
CA ALA A 128 -2.40 2.47 22.60
C ALA A 128 -1.03 2.95 22.10
N THR A 129 -0.56 2.37 21.01
CA THR A 129 0.54 2.92 20.23
C THR A 129 -0.03 3.58 18.98
N VAL A 130 0.16 4.89 18.86
CA VAL A 130 -0.33 5.67 17.71
C VAL A 130 0.83 6.02 16.80
N GLN A 131 0.69 5.69 15.52
CA GLN A 131 1.74 5.88 14.52
C GLN A 131 1.16 6.52 13.24
N GLY A 132 1.93 7.41 12.61
CA GLY A 132 1.62 7.87 11.27
C GLY A 132 1.69 6.69 10.27
N ARG A 133 0.70 6.58 9.42
CA ARG A 133 0.69 5.55 8.36
C ARG A 133 1.25 6.14 7.07
N PRO A 134 2.38 5.61 6.56
CA PRO A 134 2.91 6.05 5.27
C PRO A 134 1.91 5.72 4.15
N LYS A 135 1.77 6.64 3.20
CA LYS A 135 0.99 6.44 1.98
C LYS A 135 1.90 6.05 0.83
N HIS A 136 1.51 5.00 0.15
CA HIS A 136 2.22 4.43 -0.99
C HIS A 136 1.70 5.06 -2.28
N ILE A 137 2.61 5.42 -3.20
CA ILE A 137 2.31 6.17 -4.42
C ILE A 137 1.29 5.45 -5.30
N TYR A 138 1.48 4.15 -5.50
CA TYR A 138 0.52 3.37 -6.28
C TYR A 138 -0.89 3.38 -5.69
N SER A 139 -1.01 3.29 -4.35
CA SER A 139 -2.31 3.36 -3.67
C SER A 139 -2.99 4.71 -3.87
N ILE A 140 -2.21 5.80 -3.91
CA ILE A 140 -2.71 7.15 -4.20
C ILE A 140 -3.24 7.21 -5.63
N VAL A 141 -2.42 6.83 -6.61
CA VAL A 141 -2.80 6.84 -8.04
C VAL A 141 -4.03 5.98 -8.29
N LYS A 142 -4.08 4.78 -7.69
CA LYS A 142 -5.25 3.90 -7.80
C LYS A 142 -6.52 4.56 -7.27
N LYS A 143 -6.44 5.28 -6.14
CA LYS A 143 -7.58 6.00 -5.58
C LYS A 143 -7.99 7.18 -6.47
N MET A 144 -7.02 7.98 -6.95
CA MET A 144 -7.29 9.08 -7.89
C MET A 144 -8.03 8.61 -9.13
N ARG A 145 -7.55 7.53 -9.76
CA ARG A 145 -8.18 6.96 -10.97
C ARG A 145 -9.54 6.34 -10.68
N GLY A 146 -9.64 5.57 -9.60
CA GLY A 146 -10.88 4.86 -9.26
C GLY A 146 -12.04 5.76 -8.86
N LYS A 147 -11.75 6.93 -8.28
CA LYS A 147 -12.74 7.93 -7.86
C LYS A 147 -12.74 9.21 -8.73
N SER A 148 -11.93 9.27 -9.78
CA SER A 148 -11.74 10.46 -10.62
C SER A 148 -11.41 11.72 -9.82
N LEU A 149 -10.55 11.60 -8.80
CA LEU A 149 -10.17 12.68 -7.90
C LEU A 149 -8.80 13.26 -8.29
N ALA A 150 -8.65 14.58 -8.15
CA ALA A 150 -7.35 15.23 -8.16
C ALA A 150 -6.60 14.95 -6.85
N PHE A 151 -5.27 15.13 -6.88
CA PHE A 151 -4.41 14.87 -5.71
C PHE A 151 -4.83 15.70 -4.48
N GLU A 152 -5.21 16.96 -4.69
CA GLU A 152 -5.65 17.90 -3.63
C GLU A 152 -6.96 17.47 -2.95
N GLN A 153 -7.77 16.65 -3.62
CA GLN A 153 -9.04 16.14 -3.11
C GLN A 153 -8.88 14.88 -2.26
N LEU A 154 -7.63 14.40 -2.09
CA LEU A 154 -7.35 13.22 -1.28
C LEU A 154 -7.20 13.58 0.20
N PHE A 155 -8.18 13.25 1.00
CA PHE A 155 -8.16 13.50 2.46
C PHE A 155 -7.28 12.50 3.21
N ASP A 156 -7.14 11.27 2.71
CA ASP A 156 -6.48 10.17 3.40
C ASP A 156 -4.94 10.11 3.22
N LEU A 157 -4.35 11.22 2.77
CA LEU A 157 -2.88 11.40 2.77
C LEU A 157 -2.31 11.54 4.19
N ARG A 158 -3.17 11.88 5.15
CA ARG A 158 -2.88 12.07 6.56
C ARG A 158 -3.57 10.97 7.36
N ALA A 159 -2.91 9.84 7.53
CA ALA A 159 -3.51 8.68 8.19
C ALA A 159 -2.72 8.26 9.45
N LEU A 160 -3.44 7.85 10.47
CA LEU A 160 -2.91 7.24 11.67
C LEU A 160 -3.24 5.76 11.74
N ARG A 161 -2.39 5.02 12.43
CA ARG A 161 -2.66 3.65 12.86
C ARG A 161 -2.62 3.62 14.37
N VAL A 162 -3.71 3.16 14.97
CA VAL A 162 -3.82 2.93 16.42
C VAL A 162 -3.74 1.44 16.67
N VAL A 163 -2.73 1.02 17.43
CA VAL A 163 -2.52 -0.38 17.81
C VAL A 163 -2.83 -0.51 19.30
N VAL A 164 -3.70 -1.43 19.64
CA VAL A 164 -4.17 -1.68 21.01
C VAL A 164 -4.07 -3.16 21.35
N PRO A 165 -3.99 -3.53 22.65
CA PRO A 165 -3.77 -4.91 23.07
C PRO A 165 -4.95 -5.85 22.79
N THR A 166 -6.19 -5.36 22.87
CA THR A 166 -7.38 -6.22 22.78
C THR A 166 -8.39 -5.70 21.74
N VAL A 167 -9.24 -6.61 21.26
CA VAL A 167 -10.36 -6.26 20.38
C VAL A 167 -11.33 -5.29 21.06
N LYS A 168 -11.55 -5.43 22.36
CA LYS A 168 -12.38 -4.51 23.16
C LYS A 168 -11.81 -3.10 23.09
N ASP A 169 -10.50 -2.94 23.32
CA ASP A 169 -9.83 -1.64 23.26
C ASP A 169 -9.90 -1.04 21.83
N CYS A 170 -9.88 -1.89 20.80
CA CYS A 170 -10.05 -1.44 19.42
C CYS A 170 -11.41 -0.76 19.20
N TYR A 171 -12.49 -1.38 19.68
CA TYR A 171 -13.83 -0.78 19.58
C TYR A 171 -13.99 0.46 20.47
N GLN A 172 -13.36 0.49 21.65
CA GLN A 172 -13.35 1.67 22.50
C GLN A 172 -12.62 2.84 21.83
N ALA A 173 -11.45 2.60 21.25
CA ALA A 173 -10.72 3.61 20.51
C ALA A 173 -11.52 4.12 19.28
N LEU A 174 -12.20 3.22 18.56
CA LEU A 174 -13.07 3.58 17.44
C LEU A 174 -14.25 4.45 17.89
N SER A 175 -14.90 4.09 18.98
CA SER A 175 -16.01 4.87 19.57
C SER A 175 -15.55 6.27 19.96
N TRP A 176 -14.35 6.38 20.57
CA TRP A 176 -13.79 7.68 20.90
C TRP A 176 -13.52 8.52 19.64
N VAL A 177 -12.95 7.92 18.59
CA VAL A 177 -12.71 8.61 17.31
C VAL A 177 -14.00 9.12 16.70
N HIS A 178 -15.06 8.29 16.67
CA HIS A 178 -16.37 8.68 16.14
C HIS A 178 -17.06 9.80 16.92
N SER A 179 -16.79 9.92 18.22
CA SER A 179 -17.35 11.00 19.04
C SER A 179 -16.59 12.33 18.93
N HIS A 180 -15.34 12.30 18.46
CA HIS A 180 -14.49 13.49 18.36
C HIS A 180 -14.23 13.97 16.92
N PHE A 181 -14.46 13.11 15.93
CA PHE A 181 -14.27 13.41 14.52
C PHE A 181 -15.53 13.05 13.74
N THR A 182 -15.90 13.90 12.79
CA THR A 182 -17.04 13.62 11.91
C THR A 182 -16.65 12.55 10.88
N PRO A 183 -17.30 11.37 10.89
CA PRO A 183 -17.00 10.33 9.91
C PRO A 183 -17.45 10.76 8.51
N GLN A 184 -16.62 10.46 7.50
CA GLN A 184 -17.03 10.58 6.10
C GLN A 184 -17.64 9.23 5.68
N VAL A 185 -18.97 9.19 5.64
CA VAL A 185 -19.74 7.95 5.40
C VAL A 185 -19.45 7.30 4.05
N GLU A 186 -19.05 8.08 3.05
CA GLU A 186 -18.73 7.60 1.70
C GLU A 186 -17.39 6.83 1.60
N GLU A 187 -16.62 6.79 2.67
CA GLU A 187 -15.29 6.13 2.70
C GLU A 187 -15.26 4.82 3.52
N PHE A 188 -16.40 4.37 4.07
CA PHE A 188 -16.54 3.11 4.79
C PHE A 188 -17.02 1.98 3.89
#